data_74c174f991a92fd70c17f77fff55c58a
#
_entry.id   74c174f991a92fd70c17f77fff55c58a
#
_cell.length_a   1.000
_cell.length_b   1.000
_cell.length_c   1.000
_cell.angle_alpha   90.00
_cell.angle_beta   90.00
_cell.angle_gamma   90.00
#
_symmetry.space_group_name_H-M   'P 1'
#
loop_
_entity.id
_entity.type
_entity.pdbx_description
1 polymer ?
#
loop_
_entity_poly.entity_id
_entity_poly.type
_entity_poly.pdbx_seq_one_letter_code
_entity_poly.pdbx_strand_id
1 'polypeptide(L)'
;MTTQLFRREGNRTYRTAHILIIRGLLIVVNLLVVGVVLGFPCLLGAENGLNVDRLVAAIYHAEGGAKAKVPFGILSVPCHGYEDCRRICRNTVVNTHRRWVTAGRPGEYLRFLARRYAPIGAANDPHGYNRHWDTNVKQMYRRLR
;
A
#
# COMPACT_ATOMS: atom_id res chain seq x y z
N MET A 1 -39.42 34.78 56.94
CA MET A 1 -39.23 35.21 55.52
C MET A 1 -37.82 34.92 54.97
N THR A 2 -36.94 34.29 55.71
CA THR A 2 -35.51 34.09 55.37
C THR A 2 -35.17 32.77 54.66
N THR A 3 -36.06 31.78 54.70
CA THR A 3 -35.80 30.42 54.18
C THR A 3 -35.92 30.30 52.64
N GLN A 4 -36.60 31.22 51.97
CA GLN A 4 -36.85 31.17 50.53
C GLN A 4 -35.68 31.75 49.71
N LEU A 5 -34.86 32.66 50.29
CA LEU A 5 -33.71 33.27 49.60
C LEU A 5 -32.55 32.28 49.48
N PHE A 6 -32.29 31.47 50.48
CA PHE A 6 -31.21 30.47 50.49
C PHE A 6 -31.41 29.36 49.46
N ARG A 7 -32.67 29.00 49.17
CA ARG A 7 -33.00 27.96 48.17
C ARG A 7 -32.81 28.42 46.71
N ARG A 8 -32.85 29.72 46.46
CA ARG A 8 -32.65 30.31 45.12
C ARG A 8 -31.19 30.43 44.73
N GLU A 9 -30.29 30.66 45.64
CA GLU A 9 -28.83 30.76 45.37
C GLU A 9 -28.20 29.39 45.07
N GLY A 10 -28.56 28.35 45.79
CA GLY A 10 -28.08 26.99 45.54
C GLY A 10 -28.37 26.51 44.12
N ASN A 11 -29.58 26.83 43.60
CA ASN A 11 -30.00 26.33 42.28
C ASN A 11 -29.31 27.08 41.11
N ARG A 12 -28.77 28.27 41.35
CA ARG A 12 -28.01 29.04 40.35
C ARG A 12 -26.59 28.54 40.21
N THR A 13 -25.95 28.18 41.29
CA THR A 13 -24.58 27.63 41.28
C THR A 13 -24.49 26.28 40.61
N TYR A 14 -25.44 25.38 40.82
CA TYR A 14 -25.48 24.06 40.12
C TYR A 14 -25.72 24.20 38.63
N ARG A 15 -26.57 25.12 38.17
CA ARG A 15 -26.81 25.34 36.75
C ARG A 15 -25.59 25.89 36.01
N THR A 16 -24.84 26.81 36.61
CA THR A 16 -23.61 27.34 36.02
C THR A 16 -22.49 26.30 35.99
N ALA A 17 -22.35 25.49 37.03
CA ALA A 17 -21.37 24.39 37.06
C ALA A 17 -21.67 23.33 35.98
N HIS A 18 -22.91 22.92 35.80
CA HIS A 18 -23.27 21.98 34.74
C HIS A 18 -23.00 22.51 33.33
N ILE A 19 -23.29 23.79 33.07
CA ILE A 19 -23.04 24.44 31.77
C ILE A 19 -21.56 24.50 31.48
N LEU A 20 -20.71 24.77 32.46
CA LEU A 20 -19.25 24.79 32.30
C LEU A 20 -18.67 23.39 32.03
N ILE A 21 -19.16 22.36 32.72
CA ILE A 21 -18.73 20.95 32.50
C ILE A 21 -19.11 20.51 31.11
N ILE A 22 -20.34 20.76 30.65
CA ILE A 22 -20.81 20.36 29.33
C ILE A 22 -20.03 21.08 28.22
N ARG A 23 -19.74 22.39 28.38
CA ARG A 23 -18.94 23.15 27.43
C ARG A 23 -17.48 22.66 27.39
N GLY A 24 -16.89 22.35 28.54
CA GLY A 24 -15.56 21.75 28.62
C GLY A 24 -15.49 20.41 27.93
N LEU A 25 -16.47 19.52 28.14
CA LEU A 25 -16.54 18.21 27.51
C LEU A 25 -16.70 18.30 25.97
N LEU A 26 -17.54 19.24 25.50
CA LEU A 26 -17.71 19.49 24.06
C LEU A 26 -16.42 20.00 23.39
N ILE A 27 -15.64 20.84 24.06
CA ILE A 27 -14.35 21.33 23.53
C ILE A 27 -13.35 20.18 23.44
N VAL A 28 -13.26 19.32 24.46
CA VAL A 28 -12.36 18.16 24.46
C VAL A 28 -12.73 17.16 23.36
N VAL A 29 -14.02 16.88 23.18
CA VAL A 29 -14.50 15.99 22.11
C VAL A 29 -14.20 16.58 20.73
N ASN A 30 -14.42 17.88 20.51
CA ASN A 30 -14.08 18.54 19.25
C ASN A 30 -12.56 18.54 18.98
N LEU A 31 -11.73 18.76 19.99
CA LEU A 31 -10.27 18.70 19.85
C LEU A 31 -9.80 17.28 19.52
N LEU A 32 -10.42 16.25 20.10
CA LEU A 32 -10.14 14.84 19.78
C LEU A 32 -10.56 14.50 18.35
N VAL A 33 -11.73 14.95 17.90
CA VAL A 33 -12.21 14.71 16.53
C VAL A 33 -11.33 15.46 15.51
N VAL A 34 -10.97 16.71 15.77
CA VAL A 34 -10.05 17.47 14.90
C VAL A 34 -8.66 16.85 14.91
N GLY A 35 -8.18 16.38 16.05
CA GLY A 35 -6.90 15.68 16.15
C GLY A 35 -6.89 14.38 15.35
N VAL A 36 -7.99 13.61 15.34
CA VAL A 36 -8.14 12.40 14.53
C VAL A 36 -8.23 12.73 13.03
N VAL A 37 -8.89 13.83 12.66
CA VAL A 37 -9.01 14.24 11.24
C VAL A 37 -7.74 14.87 10.69
N LEU A 38 -7.02 15.66 11.50
CA LEU A 38 -5.77 16.31 11.10
C LEU A 38 -4.52 15.46 11.43
N GLY A 39 -4.63 14.52 12.36
CA GLY A 39 -3.55 13.64 12.81
C GLY A 39 -3.49 12.29 12.11
N PHE A 40 -4.35 12.02 11.10
CA PHE A 40 -3.94 11.07 10.09
C PHE A 40 -2.86 11.78 9.25
N PRO A 41 -1.57 11.58 9.53
CA PRO A 41 -0.62 11.67 8.46
C PRO A 41 -1.24 10.73 7.43
N CYS A 42 -1.55 11.23 6.26
CA CYS A 42 -1.55 10.42 5.07
C CYS A 42 -0.19 9.72 5.13
N LEU A 43 -0.14 8.56 5.77
CA LEU A 43 0.86 7.56 5.57
C LEU A 43 0.64 7.11 4.12
N LEU A 44 0.93 8.05 3.20
CA LEU A 44 1.60 7.72 1.96
C LEU A 44 2.82 6.97 2.45
N GLY A 45 2.61 5.66 2.67
CA GLY A 45 3.59 4.77 3.21
C GLY A 45 4.83 5.01 2.39
N ALA A 46 5.88 5.44 3.06
CA ALA A 46 7.21 5.20 2.56
C ALA A 46 7.16 3.75 2.11
N GLU A 47 7.03 3.56 0.80
CA GLU A 47 7.00 2.24 0.16
C GLU A 47 8.31 1.62 0.60
N ASN A 48 8.23 0.69 1.56
CA ASN A 48 9.39 0.12 2.21
C ASN A 48 10.35 -0.40 1.14
N GLY A 49 11.23 0.48 0.64
CA GLY A 49 12.41 0.12 -0.12
C GLY A 49 12.25 -0.53 -1.50
N LEU A 50 11.04 -0.77 -2.01
CA LEU A 50 10.86 -1.36 -3.35
C LEU A 50 11.07 -0.29 -4.43
N ASN A 51 12.24 -0.29 -5.06
CA ASN A 51 12.47 0.50 -6.25
C ASN A 51 11.81 -0.18 -7.45
N VAL A 52 10.62 0.31 -7.83
CA VAL A 52 9.79 -0.26 -8.90
C VAL A 52 10.50 -0.21 -10.25
N ASP A 53 11.16 0.90 -10.59
CA ASP A 53 11.82 1.05 -11.90
C ASP A 53 13.03 0.12 -12.01
N ARG A 54 13.79 -0.03 -10.94
CA ARG A 54 14.87 -1.02 -10.87
C ARG A 54 14.33 -2.45 -10.98
N LEU A 55 13.19 -2.77 -10.37
CA LEU A 55 12.59 -4.10 -10.48
C LEU A 55 12.10 -4.36 -11.91
N VAL A 56 11.48 -3.39 -12.57
CA VAL A 56 11.07 -3.48 -13.97
C VAL A 56 12.28 -3.71 -14.87
N ALA A 57 13.38 -2.99 -14.66
CA ALA A 57 14.62 -3.24 -15.39
C ALA A 57 15.18 -4.66 -15.12
N ALA A 58 15.12 -5.13 -13.88
CA ALA A 58 15.56 -6.48 -13.53
C ALA A 58 14.73 -7.55 -14.23
N ILE A 59 13.41 -7.38 -14.32
CA ILE A 59 12.51 -8.27 -15.07
C ILE A 59 12.90 -8.26 -16.55
N TYR A 60 13.09 -7.09 -17.15
CA TYR A 60 13.52 -6.98 -18.54
C TYR A 60 14.77 -7.83 -18.82
N HIS A 61 15.80 -7.70 -18.00
CA HIS A 61 17.03 -8.47 -18.18
C HIS A 61 16.86 -9.97 -17.91
N ALA A 62 16.04 -10.34 -16.92
CA ALA A 62 15.75 -11.74 -16.61
C ALA A 62 14.99 -12.44 -17.74
N GLU A 63 14.15 -11.70 -18.47
CA GLU A 63 13.40 -12.20 -19.63
C GLU A 63 14.20 -12.19 -20.96
N GLY A 64 15.49 -11.90 -20.90
CA GLY A 64 16.40 -11.93 -22.07
C GLY A 64 16.72 -10.55 -22.66
N GLY A 65 16.20 -9.47 -22.12
CA GLY A 65 16.52 -8.11 -22.52
C GLY A 65 16.18 -7.83 -23.98
N ALA A 66 17.10 -7.20 -24.71
CA ALA A 66 16.94 -6.89 -26.14
C ALA A 66 16.86 -8.12 -27.06
N LYS A 67 17.21 -9.33 -26.56
CA LYS A 67 17.14 -10.58 -27.32
C LYS A 67 15.82 -11.29 -27.16
N ALA A 68 14.96 -10.87 -26.23
CA ALA A 68 13.66 -11.46 -25.99
C ALA A 68 12.74 -11.24 -27.20
N LYS A 69 11.99 -12.28 -27.61
CA LYS A 69 10.97 -12.17 -28.68
C LYS A 69 9.86 -11.18 -28.27
N VAL A 70 9.50 -11.16 -27.00
CA VAL A 70 8.53 -10.24 -26.43
C VAL A 70 9.21 -9.53 -25.25
N PRO A 71 9.32 -8.19 -25.29
CA PRO A 71 9.92 -7.46 -24.18
C PRO A 71 9.24 -7.77 -22.85
N PHE A 72 10.03 -7.91 -21.79
CA PHE A 72 9.54 -8.27 -20.45
C PHE A 72 8.83 -9.61 -20.32
N GLY A 73 8.86 -10.49 -21.35
CA GLY A 73 8.20 -11.80 -21.30
C GLY A 73 6.66 -11.74 -21.19
N ILE A 74 6.03 -10.64 -21.58
CA ILE A 74 4.58 -10.43 -21.43
C ILE A 74 3.84 -11.18 -22.54
N LEU A 75 3.23 -12.32 -22.20
CA LEU A 75 2.48 -13.15 -23.14
C LEU A 75 0.97 -13.10 -22.95
N SER A 76 0.50 -12.59 -21.80
CA SER A 76 -0.91 -12.61 -21.41
C SER A 76 -1.77 -11.49 -22.01
N VAL A 77 -1.13 -10.43 -22.48
CA VAL A 77 -1.79 -9.27 -23.11
C VAL A 77 -0.94 -8.76 -24.26
N PRO A 78 -1.53 -8.22 -25.34
CA PRO A 78 -0.77 -7.58 -26.39
C PRO A 78 0.00 -6.38 -25.85
N CYS A 79 1.27 -6.24 -26.25
CA CYS A 79 2.04 -5.03 -26.03
C CYS A 79 2.88 -4.72 -27.28
N HIS A 80 2.99 -3.43 -27.62
CA HIS A 80 3.62 -2.97 -28.83
C HIS A 80 4.89 -2.15 -28.53
N GLY A 81 6.05 -2.78 -28.78
CA GLY A 81 7.34 -2.15 -28.54
C GLY A 81 7.71 -2.06 -27.06
N TYR A 82 8.91 -1.55 -26.83
CA TYR A 82 9.56 -1.54 -25.51
C TYR A 82 8.75 -0.73 -24.46
N GLU A 83 8.34 0.49 -24.80
CA GLU A 83 7.71 1.40 -23.81
C GLU A 83 6.33 0.93 -23.41
N ASP A 84 5.54 0.39 -24.33
CA ASP A 84 4.22 -0.15 -24.01
C ASP A 84 4.35 -1.40 -23.10
N CYS A 85 5.24 -2.31 -23.45
CA CYS A 85 5.50 -3.50 -22.63
C CYS A 85 6.08 -3.11 -21.26
N ARG A 86 6.97 -2.10 -21.19
CA ARG A 86 7.49 -1.55 -19.93
C ARG A 86 6.38 -1.01 -19.05
N ARG A 87 5.46 -0.25 -19.62
CA ARG A 87 4.30 0.30 -18.90
C ARG A 87 3.41 -0.81 -18.32
N ILE A 88 3.15 -1.87 -19.09
CA ILE A 88 2.36 -3.02 -18.64
C ILE A 88 3.08 -3.79 -17.53
N CYS A 89 4.37 -4.04 -17.68
CA CYS A 89 5.21 -4.65 -16.65
C CYS A 89 5.16 -3.85 -15.35
N ARG A 90 5.39 -2.53 -15.43
CA ARG A 90 5.35 -1.62 -14.29
C ARG A 90 3.99 -1.65 -13.58
N ASN A 91 2.91 -1.60 -14.32
CA ASN A 91 1.56 -1.68 -13.76
C ASN A 91 1.32 -3.03 -13.06
N THR A 92 1.81 -4.12 -13.63
CA THR A 92 1.73 -5.45 -13.02
C THR A 92 2.49 -5.51 -11.69
N VAL A 93 3.71 -4.98 -11.65
CA VAL A 93 4.52 -4.88 -10.43
C VAL A 93 3.79 -4.06 -9.36
N VAL A 94 3.36 -2.85 -9.68
CA VAL A 94 2.68 -1.95 -8.72
C VAL A 94 1.38 -2.55 -8.19
N ASN A 95 0.53 -3.06 -9.08
CA ASN A 95 -0.76 -3.63 -8.69
C ASN A 95 -0.59 -4.92 -7.87
N THR A 96 0.41 -5.73 -8.19
CA THR A 96 0.72 -6.94 -7.41
C THR A 96 1.29 -6.58 -6.05
N HIS A 97 2.11 -5.53 -5.96
CA HIS A 97 2.63 -5.04 -4.68
C HIS A 97 1.49 -4.55 -3.77
N ARG A 98 0.55 -3.78 -4.31
CA ARG A 98 -0.65 -3.36 -3.54
C ARG A 98 -1.43 -4.57 -3.00
N ARG A 99 -1.67 -5.59 -3.83
CA ARG A 99 -2.35 -6.82 -3.41
C ARG A 99 -1.58 -7.58 -2.33
N TRP A 100 -0.25 -7.65 -2.45
CA TRP A 100 0.61 -8.29 -1.47
C TRP A 100 0.55 -7.56 -0.11
N VAL A 101 0.57 -6.23 -0.12
CA VAL A 101 0.41 -5.41 1.09
C VAL A 101 -0.97 -5.62 1.71
N THR A 102 -2.05 -5.55 0.92
CA THR A 102 -3.43 -5.77 1.37
C THR A 102 -3.64 -7.17 1.94
N ALA A 103 -2.93 -8.17 1.42
CA ALA A 103 -2.96 -9.55 1.93
C ALA A 103 -2.09 -9.77 3.18
N GLY A 104 -1.56 -8.71 3.81
CA GLY A 104 -0.72 -8.82 4.99
C GLY A 104 0.72 -9.25 4.69
N ARG A 105 1.22 -9.02 3.48
CA ARG A 105 2.60 -9.33 3.04
C ARG A 105 2.99 -10.81 3.21
N PRO A 106 2.24 -11.76 2.62
CA PRO A 106 2.48 -13.18 2.79
C PRO A 106 3.80 -13.61 2.11
N GLY A 107 4.85 -13.79 2.89
CA GLY A 107 6.16 -14.19 2.42
C GLY A 107 6.88 -13.15 1.57
N GLU A 108 7.87 -13.57 0.77
CA GLU A 108 8.67 -12.66 -0.06
C GLU A 108 7.87 -12.13 -1.26
N TYR A 109 7.93 -10.82 -1.49
CA TYR A 109 7.19 -10.16 -2.58
C TYR A 109 7.50 -10.73 -3.97
N LEU A 110 8.77 -11.01 -4.30
CA LEU A 110 9.13 -11.57 -5.61
C LEU A 110 8.49 -12.93 -5.87
N ARG A 111 8.38 -13.77 -4.85
CA ARG A 111 7.67 -15.04 -4.96
C ARG A 111 6.16 -14.86 -5.14
N PHE A 112 5.60 -13.85 -4.50
CA PHE A 112 4.18 -13.48 -4.70
C PHE A 112 3.94 -12.94 -6.11
N LEU A 113 4.84 -12.11 -6.63
CA LEU A 113 4.80 -11.60 -8.00
C LEU A 113 4.95 -12.73 -9.03
N ALA A 114 5.87 -13.67 -8.80
CA ALA A 114 6.14 -14.80 -9.69
C ALA A 114 4.89 -15.64 -9.99
N ARG A 115 4.04 -15.89 -8.98
CA ARG A 115 2.79 -16.67 -9.15
C ARG A 115 1.86 -16.06 -10.19
N ARG A 116 1.95 -14.75 -10.41
CA ARG A 116 1.13 -14.04 -11.39
C ARG A 116 1.87 -13.81 -12.70
N TYR A 117 3.17 -13.50 -12.61
CA TYR A 117 3.97 -13.11 -13.76
C TYR A 117 4.43 -14.31 -14.59
N ALA A 118 4.90 -15.33 -13.91
CA ALA A 118 5.45 -16.56 -14.47
C ALA A 118 4.93 -17.79 -13.70
N PRO A 119 3.62 -18.11 -13.83
CA PRO A 119 3.05 -19.25 -13.11
C PRO A 119 3.70 -20.56 -13.54
N ILE A 120 4.07 -21.39 -12.57
CA ILE A 120 4.65 -22.72 -12.81
C ILE A 120 3.58 -23.61 -13.47
N GLY A 121 3.97 -24.33 -14.53
CA GLY A 121 3.06 -25.19 -15.27
C GLY A 121 2.11 -24.45 -16.21
N ALA A 122 2.37 -23.18 -16.51
CA ALA A 122 1.68 -22.48 -17.59
C ALA A 122 1.92 -23.18 -18.93
N ALA A 123 1.01 -23.02 -19.90
CA ALA A 123 1.11 -23.64 -21.22
C ALA A 123 2.42 -23.32 -21.97
N ASN A 124 3.01 -22.15 -21.68
CA ASN A 124 4.30 -21.70 -22.21
C ASN A 124 5.51 -22.15 -21.37
N ASP A 125 5.28 -22.94 -20.32
CA ASP A 125 6.34 -23.46 -19.42
C ASP A 125 6.28 -24.99 -19.29
N PRO A 126 6.41 -25.76 -20.40
CA PRO A 126 6.29 -27.23 -20.38
C PRO A 126 7.36 -27.91 -19.55
N HIS A 127 8.49 -27.24 -19.33
CA HIS A 127 9.62 -27.78 -18.55
C HIS A 127 9.65 -27.23 -17.09
N GLY A 128 8.72 -26.35 -16.71
CA GLY A 128 8.63 -25.79 -15.38
C GLY A 128 9.80 -24.86 -15.01
N TYR A 129 10.41 -24.18 -15.97
CA TYR A 129 11.51 -23.22 -15.72
C TYR A 129 11.06 -21.99 -14.94
N ASN A 130 9.77 -21.68 -14.96
CA ASN A 130 9.17 -20.59 -14.20
C ASN A 130 9.40 -20.71 -12.69
N ARG A 131 9.72 -21.90 -12.18
CA ARG A 131 10.10 -22.12 -10.76
C ARG A 131 11.33 -21.33 -10.33
N HIS A 132 12.17 -20.91 -11.26
CA HIS A 132 13.39 -20.15 -11.00
C HIS A 132 13.26 -18.65 -11.30
N TRP A 133 12.08 -18.21 -11.72
CA TRP A 133 11.85 -16.84 -12.19
C TRP A 133 12.17 -15.81 -11.10
N ASP A 134 11.66 -15.97 -9.89
CA ASP A 134 11.89 -15.07 -8.76
C ASP A 134 13.38 -14.95 -8.40
N THR A 135 14.10 -16.07 -8.44
CA THR A 135 15.54 -16.12 -8.19
C THR A 135 16.32 -15.39 -9.27
N ASN A 136 15.96 -15.58 -10.55
CA ASN A 136 16.59 -14.91 -11.67
C ASN A 136 16.37 -13.39 -11.60
N VAL A 137 15.14 -12.93 -11.36
CA VAL A 137 14.82 -11.51 -11.20
C VAL A 137 15.57 -10.93 -10.01
N LYS A 138 15.62 -11.63 -8.88
CA LYS A 138 16.36 -11.18 -7.68
C LYS A 138 17.85 -11.00 -7.97
N GLN A 139 18.45 -11.89 -8.74
CA GLN A 139 19.84 -11.78 -9.14
C GLN A 139 20.08 -10.55 -10.03
N MET A 140 19.21 -10.32 -11.02
CA MET A 140 19.29 -9.12 -11.87
C MET A 140 19.07 -7.84 -11.06
N TYR A 141 18.10 -7.82 -10.16
CA TYR A 141 17.84 -6.69 -9.30
C TYR A 141 19.05 -6.30 -8.42
N ARG A 142 19.83 -7.28 -7.97
CA ARG A 142 21.06 -7.02 -7.21
C ARG A 142 22.20 -6.47 -8.07
N ARG A 143 22.28 -6.85 -9.35
CA ARG A 143 23.31 -6.42 -10.30
C ARG A 143 23.11 -4.97 -10.79
N LEU A 144 21.87 -4.50 -10.81
CA LEU A 144 21.49 -3.16 -11.26
C LEU A 144 21.65 -2.07 -10.15
N ARG A 145 22.60 -2.20 -9.29
CA ARG A 145 22.86 -1.22 -8.21
C ARG A 145 23.37 0.11 -8.75
#